data_86607a85d7bda973b3821e836b89a775
#
_entry.id   86607a85d7bda973b3821e836b89a775
#
_cell.length_a   1.000
_cell.length_b   1.000
_cell.length_c   1.000
_cell.angle_alpha   90.00
_cell.angle_beta   90.00
_cell.angle_gamma   90.00
#
_symmetry.space_group_name_H-M   'P 1'
#
loop_
_entity.id
_entity.type
_entity.pdbx_description
1 polymer ?
#
loop_
_entity_poly.entity_id
_entity_poly.type
_entity_poly.pdbx_seq_one_letter_code
_entity_poly.pdbx_strand_id
1 'polypeptide(L)'
;MGLRMEKTHIEIDQKTANIYKEKDYTDWFPTLNLSYEFNEKENITLGYSRRIRRPRSWSLNPFRSLTSLTFFRQGNPDLDPSYSNLLDLGYLKRWDKFTFNGSVYYQKATQVIERIVDATGEFVVVSQDPLVELPEFRFTSINLSENIRTGTEFTLTYTPKRKVRISGNFNIFNSETIGSFNGVPLDREIVSWFARLNSSFPLPFGINTQLRGFYFGPRANAQTESKGIITFSGALNKSMFKDKATLSFRVSDILNSSRRKSTTETNDFRNYTEFQWRQPTYVFTFTYRINERKNDRRRNGRGNYNGGEDEAEF
;
A
#
# COMPACT_ATOMS: atom_id res chain seq x y z
N MET A 1 -18.13 -11.96 -16.94
CA MET A 1 -18.82 -10.68 -16.63
C MET A 1 -19.50 -10.80 -15.28
N GLY A 2 -19.51 -9.74 -14.49
CA GLY A 2 -20.17 -9.67 -13.19
C GLY A 2 -20.78 -8.28 -12.96
N LEU A 3 -21.87 -8.24 -12.20
CA LEU A 3 -22.49 -7.02 -11.73
C LEU A 3 -22.80 -7.17 -10.25
N ARG A 4 -22.26 -6.27 -9.43
CA ARG A 4 -22.51 -6.20 -8.00
C ARG A 4 -23.24 -4.91 -7.69
N MET A 5 -24.25 -4.98 -6.85
CA MET A 5 -24.94 -3.84 -6.28
C MET A 5 -24.66 -3.77 -4.79
N GLU A 6 -24.41 -2.58 -4.29
CA GLU A 6 -24.24 -2.34 -2.85
C GLU A 6 -25.12 -1.16 -2.43
N LYS A 7 -25.84 -1.33 -1.33
CA LYS A 7 -26.54 -0.25 -0.63
C LYS A 7 -25.80 0.05 0.67
N THR A 8 -25.52 1.31 0.91
CA THR A 8 -24.81 1.78 2.10
C THR A 8 -25.64 2.83 2.81
N HIS A 9 -25.74 2.68 4.11
CA HIS A 9 -26.30 3.66 5.03
C HIS A 9 -25.21 4.04 6.03
N ILE A 10 -24.96 5.34 6.21
CA ILE A 10 -24.01 5.89 7.17
C ILE A 10 -24.75 6.90 8.02
N GLU A 11 -24.67 6.71 9.33
CA GLU A 11 -25.20 7.63 10.33
C GLU A 11 -24.04 8.13 11.20
N ILE A 12 -23.95 9.42 11.40
CA ILE A 12 -22.97 10.09 12.27
C ILE A 12 -23.73 10.96 13.26
N ASP A 13 -23.73 10.56 14.52
CA ASP A 13 -24.33 11.30 15.63
C ASP A 13 -23.25 11.70 16.63
N GLN A 14 -22.79 12.95 16.54
CA GLN A 14 -21.81 13.52 17.45
C GLN A 14 -22.51 14.48 18.40
N LYS A 15 -22.88 13.97 19.60
CA LYS A 15 -23.72 14.67 20.57
C LYS A 15 -23.09 15.92 21.18
N THR A 16 -21.77 15.90 21.41
CA THR A 16 -21.06 17.01 22.04
C THR A 16 -21.04 18.27 21.17
N ALA A 17 -20.86 18.11 19.85
CA ALA A 17 -20.87 19.22 18.89
C ALA A 17 -22.23 19.40 18.20
N ASN A 18 -23.26 18.61 18.57
CA ASN A 18 -24.59 18.60 17.97
C ASN A 18 -24.54 18.44 16.45
N ILE A 19 -23.70 17.54 15.96
CA ILE A 19 -23.54 17.25 14.54
C ILE A 19 -24.23 15.92 14.23
N TYR A 20 -25.32 15.98 13.43
CA TYR A 20 -25.98 14.81 12.89
C TYR A 20 -25.89 14.82 11.38
N LYS A 21 -25.43 13.70 10.81
CA LYS A 21 -25.35 13.50 9.36
C LYS A 21 -25.79 12.08 9.01
N GLU A 22 -26.55 11.98 7.95
CA GLU A 22 -27.01 10.73 7.38
C GLU A 22 -26.72 10.71 5.88
N LYS A 23 -26.22 9.58 5.38
CA LYS A 23 -25.92 9.37 3.95
C LYS A 23 -26.41 8.00 3.51
N ASP A 24 -27.21 7.99 2.46
CA ASP A 24 -27.69 6.79 1.78
C ASP A 24 -27.26 6.82 0.32
N TYR A 25 -26.68 5.72 -0.13
CA TYR A 25 -26.33 5.57 -1.55
C TYR A 25 -26.40 4.11 -1.99
N THR A 26 -26.74 3.91 -3.25
CA THR A 26 -26.78 2.60 -3.91
C THR A 26 -25.93 2.65 -5.16
N ASP A 27 -24.98 1.74 -5.23
CA ASP A 27 -23.97 1.73 -6.28
C ASP A 27 -23.91 0.41 -7.02
N TRP A 28 -23.54 0.50 -8.30
CA TRP A 28 -23.37 -0.63 -9.19
C TRP A 28 -21.92 -0.77 -9.62
N PHE A 29 -21.39 -1.99 -9.54
CA PHE A 29 -20.00 -2.32 -9.81
C PHE A 29 -19.91 -3.38 -10.90
N PRO A 30 -19.94 -2.97 -12.17
CA PRO A 30 -19.70 -3.88 -13.28
C PRO A 30 -18.25 -4.35 -13.32
N THR A 31 -18.06 -5.61 -13.68
CA THR A 31 -16.76 -6.21 -13.98
C THR A 31 -16.83 -6.99 -15.27
N LEU A 32 -15.79 -6.85 -16.09
CA LEU A 32 -15.60 -7.60 -17.32
C LEU A 32 -14.20 -8.18 -17.33
N ASN A 33 -14.10 -9.48 -17.59
CA ASN A 33 -12.83 -10.14 -17.87
C ASN A 33 -13.00 -10.96 -19.14
N LEU A 34 -12.20 -10.64 -20.14
CA LEU A 34 -12.08 -11.38 -21.39
C LEU A 34 -10.69 -11.99 -21.43
N SER A 35 -10.59 -13.26 -21.75
CA SER A 35 -9.33 -13.97 -21.94
C SER A 35 -9.34 -14.67 -23.29
N TYR A 36 -8.28 -14.47 -24.05
CA TYR A 36 -8.05 -15.21 -25.28
C TYR A 36 -6.76 -16.00 -25.13
N GLU A 37 -6.86 -17.31 -25.26
CA GLU A 37 -5.75 -18.25 -25.17
C GLU A 37 -5.24 -18.57 -26.58
N PHE A 38 -4.01 -18.16 -26.89
CA PHE A 38 -3.33 -18.54 -28.13
C PHE A 38 -2.93 -20.02 -28.09
N ASN A 39 -2.54 -20.47 -26.91
CA ASN A 39 -2.20 -21.85 -26.59
C ASN A 39 -2.14 -22.02 -25.06
N GLU A 40 -1.87 -23.23 -24.54
CA GLU A 40 -1.80 -23.55 -23.10
C GLU A 40 -0.77 -22.71 -22.32
N LYS A 41 0.18 -22.08 -23.01
CA LYS A 41 1.29 -21.33 -22.40
C LYS A 41 1.19 -19.83 -22.66
N GLU A 42 0.22 -19.36 -23.42
CA GLU A 42 0.17 -17.98 -23.87
C GLU A 42 -1.27 -17.47 -23.98
N ASN A 43 -1.53 -16.39 -23.29
CA ASN A 43 -2.83 -15.73 -23.34
C ASN A 43 -2.72 -14.20 -23.24
N ILE A 44 -3.78 -13.54 -23.67
CA ILE A 44 -4.02 -12.11 -23.49
C ILE A 44 -5.32 -11.94 -22.70
N THR A 45 -5.37 -10.95 -21.82
CA THR A 45 -6.53 -10.65 -20.98
C THR A 45 -6.88 -9.18 -21.10
N LEU A 46 -8.18 -8.88 -21.18
CA LEU A 46 -8.71 -7.52 -21.07
C LEU A 46 -9.64 -7.47 -19.87
N GLY A 47 -9.30 -6.63 -18.91
CA GLY A 47 -10.03 -6.43 -17.68
C GLY A 47 -10.65 -5.05 -17.60
N TYR A 48 -11.89 -4.96 -17.11
CA TYR A 48 -12.52 -3.73 -16.67
C TYR A 48 -13.17 -3.95 -15.32
N SER A 49 -12.99 -3.02 -14.38
CA SER A 49 -13.67 -3.04 -13.10
C SER A 49 -13.96 -1.64 -12.58
N ARG A 50 -15.16 -1.47 -12.03
CA ARG A 50 -15.51 -0.30 -11.21
C ARG A 50 -15.51 -0.68 -9.75
N ARG A 51 -14.89 0.17 -8.91
CA ARG A 51 -14.75 -0.04 -7.47
C ARG A 51 -15.11 1.20 -6.69
N ILE A 52 -15.49 1.02 -5.42
CA ILE A 52 -15.75 2.08 -4.45
C ILE A 52 -14.73 2.00 -3.31
N ARG A 53 -14.28 3.15 -2.84
CA ARG A 53 -13.52 3.33 -1.60
C ARG A 53 -14.30 4.26 -0.69
N ARG A 54 -14.86 3.71 0.38
CA ARG A 54 -15.61 4.47 1.37
C ARG A 54 -14.69 5.21 2.32
N PRO A 55 -15.09 6.40 2.81
CA PRO A 55 -14.40 7.04 3.92
C PRO A 55 -14.34 6.11 5.13
N ARG A 56 -13.22 6.12 5.83
CA ARG A 56 -13.09 5.36 7.07
C ARG A 56 -13.78 6.09 8.21
N SER A 57 -14.24 5.37 9.24
CA SER A 57 -14.94 5.94 10.39
C SER A 57 -14.18 7.10 11.04
N TRP A 58 -12.85 6.96 11.21
CA TRP A 58 -12.01 8.03 11.77
C TRP A 58 -11.91 9.27 10.87
N SER A 59 -12.04 9.14 9.54
CA SER A 59 -12.04 10.27 8.61
C SER A 59 -13.37 11.03 8.56
N LEU A 60 -14.44 10.37 9.02
CA LEU A 60 -15.79 10.97 9.15
C LEU A 60 -16.03 11.57 10.53
N ASN A 61 -15.31 11.12 11.56
CA ASN A 61 -15.55 11.53 12.94
C ASN A 61 -15.16 13.00 13.16
N PRO A 62 -16.14 13.90 13.39
CA PRO A 62 -15.87 15.33 13.57
C PRO A 62 -15.25 15.70 14.91
N PHE A 63 -14.96 14.73 15.77
CA PHE A 63 -14.34 14.96 17.06
C PHE A 63 -12.92 15.48 16.91
N ARG A 64 -12.63 16.60 17.61
CA ARG A 64 -11.30 17.21 17.65
C ARG A 64 -10.36 16.39 18.54
N SER A 65 -9.26 15.92 18.01
CA SER A 65 -8.22 15.18 18.71
C SER A 65 -6.89 15.89 18.60
N LEU A 66 -6.36 16.40 19.72
CA LEU A 66 -5.09 17.13 19.76
C LEU A 66 -3.92 16.19 19.45
N THR A 67 -3.05 16.62 18.56
CA THR A 67 -1.77 15.97 18.24
C THR A 67 -0.58 16.71 18.84
N SER A 68 -0.71 18.04 18.94
CA SER A 68 0.23 18.95 19.63
C SER A 68 -0.53 20.19 20.07
N LEU A 69 0.17 21.18 20.60
CA LEU A 69 -0.45 22.45 20.97
C LEU A 69 -1.06 23.19 19.78
N THR A 70 -0.42 23.09 18.62
CA THR A 70 -0.81 23.84 17.41
C THR A 70 -1.45 22.95 16.33
N PHE A 71 -1.52 21.62 16.54
CA PHE A 71 -2.09 20.71 15.58
C PHE A 71 -3.13 19.80 16.20
N PHE A 72 -4.27 19.65 15.52
CA PHE A 72 -5.29 18.67 15.87
C PHE A 72 -5.79 17.91 14.64
N ARG A 73 -6.38 16.76 14.88
CA ARG A 73 -7.10 15.97 13.88
C ARG A 73 -8.59 16.16 14.06
N GLN A 74 -9.28 16.32 12.94
CA GLN A 74 -10.73 16.35 12.89
C GLN A 74 -11.18 15.73 11.58
N GLY A 75 -12.05 14.72 11.65
CA GLY A 75 -12.64 14.11 10.47
C GLY A 75 -13.66 15.06 9.83
N ASN A 76 -13.99 14.77 8.59
CA ASN A 76 -14.98 15.49 7.81
C ASN A 76 -16.20 14.59 7.57
N PRO A 77 -17.35 14.85 8.22
CA PRO A 77 -18.56 14.04 8.05
C PRO A 77 -19.18 14.18 6.66
N ASP A 78 -18.81 15.19 5.89
CA ASP A 78 -19.33 15.45 4.55
C ASP A 78 -18.60 14.67 3.45
N LEU A 79 -17.58 13.86 3.78
CA LEU A 79 -16.85 13.06 2.81
C LEU A 79 -17.77 12.09 2.06
N ASP A 80 -17.62 12.09 0.75
CA ASP A 80 -18.25 11.14 -0.16
C ASP A 80 -17.33 9.97 -0.49
N PRO A 81 -17.88 8.82 -0.92
CA PRO A 81 -17.06 7.72 -1.39
C PRO A 81 -16.31 8.08 -2.69
N SER A 82 -15.12 7.56 -2.83
CA SER A 82 -14.34 7.65 -4.07
C SER A 82 -14.66 6.45 -4.96
N TYR A 83 -14.79 6.68 -6.25
CA TYR A 83 -15.04 5.64 -7.26
C TYR A 83 -13.84 5.52 -8.18
N SER A 84 -13.48 4.30 -8.55
CA SER A 84 -12.41 4.07 -9.52
C SER A 84 -12.84 3.12 -10.62
N ASN A 85 -12.51 3.48 -11.86
CA ASN A 85 -12.65 2.64 -13.04
C ASN A 85 -11.23 2.23 -13.45
N LEU A 86 -11.01 0.94 -13.60
CA LEU A 86 -9.75 0.36 -14.03
C LEU A 86 -9.97 -0.40 -15.33
N LEU A 87 -9.16 -0.09 -16.33
CA LEU A 87 -9.01 -0.85 -17.56
C LEU A 87 -7.59 -1.41 -17.59
N ASP A 88 -7.43 -2.70 -17.80
CA ASP A 88 -6.12 -3.34 -17.91
C ASP A 88 -6.07 -4.33 -19.08
N LEU A 89 -4.93 -4.33 -19.76
CA LEU A 89 -4.60 -5.26 -20.83
C LEU A 89 -3.36 -6.04 -20.41
N GLY A 90 -3.54 -7.34 -20.17
CA GLY A 90 -2.51 -8.23 -19.71
C GLY A 90 -2.07 -9.22 -20.77
N TYR A 91 -0.81 -9.61 -20.74
CA TYR A 91 -0.23 -10.66 -21.56
C TYR A 91 0.59 -11.61 -20.71
N LEU A 92 0.31 -12.90 -20.81
CA LEU A 92 1.01 -13.97 -20.13
C LEU A 92 1.69 -14.90 -21.13
N LYS A 93 2.97 -15.20 -20.89
CA LYS A 93 3.69 -16.22 -21.62
C LYS A 93 4.52 -17.11 -20.69
N ARG A 94 4.40 -18.42 -20.86
CA ARG A 94 5.14 -19.43 -20.10
C ARG A 94 6.07 -20.19 -21.04
N TRP A 95 7.35 -20.20 -20.69
CA TRP A 95 8.37 -21.09 -21.25
C TRP A 95 8.72 -22.15 -20.21
N ASP A 96 9.56 -23.08 -20.56
CA ASP A 96 9.91 -24.19 -19.64
C ASP A 96 10.51 -23.70 -18.31
N LYS A 97 11.30 -22.63 -18.34
CA LYS A 97 12.00 -22.10 -17.17
C LYS A 97 11.57 -20.68 -16.79
N PHE A 98 10.86 -20.00 -17.66
CA PHE A 98 10.46 -18.62 -17.48
C PHE A 98 8.94 -18.47 -17.58
N THR A 99 8.40 -17.58 -16.77
CA THR A 99 7.04 -17.07 -16.92
C THR A 99 7.12 -15.55 -16.94
N PHE A 100 6.60 -14.97 -17.98
CA PHE A 100 6.43 -13.52 -18.09
C PHE A 100 4.95 -13.19 -18.00
N ASN A 101 4.63 -12.18 -17.21
CA ASN A 101 3.32 -11.55 -17.16
C ASN A 101 3.55 -10.04 -17.24
N GLY A 102 2.97 -9.39 -18.23
CA GLY A 102 3.04 -7.95 -18.43
C GLY A 102 1.64 -7.38 -18.58
N SER A 103 1.40 -6.18 -18.08
CA SER A 103 0.15 -5.47 -18.31
C SER A 103 0.38 -3.98 -18.48
N VAL A 104 -0.53 -3.35 -19.21
CA VAL A 104 -0.70 -1.90 -19.26
C VAL A 104 -2.07 -1.57 -18.70
N TYR A 105 -2.17 -0.50 -17.94
CA TYR A 105 -3.42 -0.15 -17.29
C TYR A 105 -3.67 1.35 -17.30
N TYR A 106 -4.95 1.68 -17.28
CA TYR A 106 -5.48 3.02 -17.10
C TYR A 106 -6.50 2.98 -15.96
N GLN A 107 -6.31 3.80 -14.95
CA GLN A 107 -7.22 3.96 -13.82
C GLN A 107 -7.63 5.41 -13.69
N LYS A 108 -8.93 5.67 -13.63
CA LYS A 108 -9.50 6.97 -13.29
C LYS A 108 -10.33 6.84 -12.02
N ALA A 109 -9.93 7.58 -10.99
CA ALA A 109 -10.67 7.70 -9.73
C ALA A 109 -11.29 9.10 -9.63
N THR A 110 -12.52 9.19 -9.14
CA THR A 110 -13.26 10.43 -8.90
C THR A 110 -13.57 10.57 -7.42
N GLN A 111 -13.77 11.81 -6.95
CA GLN A 111 -14.01 12.14 -5.54
C GLN A 111 -12.93 11.54 -4.63
N VAL A 112 -11.68 11.68 -5.02
CA VAL A 112 -10.53 11.07 -4.34
C VAL A 112 -10.40 11.63 -2.93
N ILE A 113 -10.44 10.72 -1.94
CA ILE A 113 -10.28 11.10 -0.54
C ILE A 113 -8.82 11.34 -0.25
N GLU A 114 -8.46 12.61 -0.04
CA GLU A 114 -7.11 13.05 0.28
C GLU A 114 -7.04 13.67 1.67
N ARG A 115 -5.87 13.51 2.31
CA ARG A 115 -5.56 14.14 3.59
C ARG A 115 -4.84 15.43 3.36
N ILE A 116 -5.31 16.47 4.02
CA ILE A 116 -4.71 17.80 3.97
C ILE A 116 -4.43 18.32 5.37
N VAL A 117 -3.55 19.31 5.41
CA VAL A 117 -3.39 20.21 6.54
C VAL A 117 -3.95 21.56 6.13
N ASP A 118 -4.81 22.09 6.98
CA ASP A 118 -5.56 23.30 6.77
C ASP A 118 -5.29 24.25 7.94
N ALA A 119 -4.93 25.51 7.66
CA ALA A 119 -4.81 26.55 8.68
C ALA A 119 -6.22 26.97 9.12
N THR A 120 -6.51 26.93 10.43
CA THR A 120 -7.85 27.29 10.94
C THR A 120 -8.11 28.78 10.92
N GLY A 121 -7.06 29.59 10.84
CA GLY A 121 -7.10 31.04 11.03
C GLY A 121 -7.06 31.46 12.50
N GLU A 122 -7.06 30.51 13.43
CA GLU A 122 -6.94 30.73 14.87
C GLU A 122 -5.49 30.61 15.32
N PHE A 123 -5.19 31.24 16.47
CA PHE A 123 -3.88 31.18 17.11
C PHE A 123 -3.98 30.55 18.50
N VAL A 124 -2.95 29.83 18.87
CA VAL A 124 -2.83 29.18 20.18
C VAL A 124 -1.67 29.80 20.96
N VAL A 125 -1.92 30.18 22.18
CA VAL A 125 -0.87 30.64 23.12
C VAL A 125 -0.01 29.44 23.52
N VAL A 126 1.28 29.47 23.13
CA VAL A 126 2.25 28.41 23.43
C VAL A 126 3.19 28.81 24.57
N SER A 127 3.30 30.09 24.89
CA SER A 127 4.01 30.63 26.04
C SER A 127 3.33 31.89 26.52
N GLN A 128 3.32 32.13 27.83
CA GLN A 128 2.76 33.34 28.44
C GLN A 128 3.83 34.34 28.85
N ASP A 129 5.07 33.92 29.03
CA ASP A 129 6.19 34.80 29.37
C ASP A 129 7.46 34.33 28.61
N PRO A 130 7.84 35.08 27.52
CA PRO A 130 7.04 36.07 26.82
C PRO A 130 5.80 35.51 26.14
N LEU A 131 4.81 36.32 25.89
CA LEU A 131 3.61 35.89 25.14
C LEU A 131 4.01 35.46 23.72
N VAL A 132 3.77 34.18 23.39
CA VAL A 132 4.00 33.63 22.07
C VAL A 132 2.74 32.92 21.61
N GLU A 133 2.23 33.37 20.49
CA GLU A 133 1.08 32.80 19.80
C GLU A 133 1.53 32.15 18.47
N LEU A 134 1.06 30.96 18.19
CA LEU A 134 1.34 30.27 16.94
C LEU A 134 0.03 29.92 16.22
N PRO A 135 0.02 29.90 14.88
CA PRO A 135 -1.15 29.52 14.11
C PRO A 135 -1.55 28.07 14.41
N GLU A 136 -2.86 27.84 14.43
CA GLU A 136 -3.43 26.52 14.63
C GLU A 136 -3.71 25.83 13.30
N PHE A 137 -3.39 24.54 13.22
CA PHE A 137 -3.56 23.72 12.02
C PHE A 137 -4.45 22.51 12.29
N ARG A 138 -5.29 22.17 11.30
CA ARG A 138 -6.17 21.04 11.32
C ARG A 138 -5.73 19.98 10.29
N PHE A 139 -5.51 18.75 10.73
CA PHE A 139 -5.43 17.60 9.84
C PHE A 139 -6.83 17.09 9.55
N THR A 140 -7.24 17.11 8.30
CA THR A 140 -8.56 16.65 7.86
C THR A 140 -8.47 15.87 6.55
N SER A 141 -9.60 15.35 6.10
CA SER A 141 -9.74 14.72 4.78
C SER A 141 -10.76 15.47 3.94
N ILE A 142 -10.50 15.55 2.66
CA ILE A 142 -11.38 16.16 1.67
C ILE A 142 -11.57 15.23 0.47
N ASN A 143 -12.59 15.48 -0.33
CA ASN A 143 -12.71 14.90 -1.66
C ASN A 143 -12.09 15.84 -2.69
N LEU A 144 -11.07 15.36 -3.42
CA LEU A 144 -10.57 16.01 -4.62
C LEU A 144 -11.31 15.51 -5.86
N SER A 145 -11.24 16.27 -6.96
CA SER A 145 -12.01 15.98 -8.16
C SER A 145 -11.66 14.61 -8.75
N GLU A 146 -10.39 14.38 -9.09
CA GLU A 146 -9.98 13.12 -9.69
C GLU A 146 -8.50 12.77 -9.51
N ASN A 147 -8.19 11.49 -9.69
CA ASN A 147 -6.84 10.99 -9.87
C ASN A 147 -6.82 10.05 -11.08
N ILE A 148 -5.92 10.33 -12.02
CA ILE A 148 -5.67 9.52 -13.21
C ILE A 148 -4.32 8.84 -13.04
N ARG A 149 -4.31 7.51 -13.24
CA ARG A 149 -3.08 6.72 -13.19
C ARG A 149 -2.95 5.86 -14.43
N THR A 150 -1.86 6.02 -15.15
CA THR A 150 -1.51 5.22 -16.33
C THR A 150 -0.17 4.57 -16.09
N GLY A 151 -0.07 3.27 -16.32
CA GLY A 151 1.15 2.57 -16.02
C GLY A 151 1.27 1.22 -16.70
N THR A 152 2.42 0.60 -16.45
CA THR A 152 2.73 -0.74 -16.92
C THR A 152 3.39 -1.54 -15.81
N GLU A 153 3.04 -2.82 -15.74
CA GLU A 153 3.56 -3.76 -14.77
C GLU A 153 4.13 -4.99 -15.46
N PHE A 154 5.28 -5.45 -14.99
CA PHE A 154 5.94 -6.65 -15.47
C PHE A 154 6.29 -7.59 -14.32
N THR A 155 5.97 -8.86 -14.48
CA THR A 155 6.43 -9.91 -13.57
C THR A 155 7.17 -10.96 -14.37
N LEU A 156 8.43 -11.22 -14.01
CA LEU A 156 9.23 -12.29 -14.57
C LEU A 156 9.54 -13.29 -13.46
N THR A 157 9.22 -14.57 -13.71
CA THR A 157 9.58 -15.67 -12.83
C THR A 157 10.51 -16.63 -13.56
N TYR A 158 11.65 -16.93 -12.95
CA TYR A 158 12.65 -17.88 -13.44
C TYR A 158 12.76 -19.08 -12.50
N THR A 159 12.50 -20.28 -13.03
CA THR A 159 12.50 -21.53 -12.27
C THR A 159 13.28 -22.59 -13.03
N PRO A 160 14.65 -22.49 -13.08
CA PRO A 160 15.47 -23.38 -13.88
C PRO A 160 15.53 -24.81 -13.33
N LYS A 161 15.32 -24.98 -12.00
CA LYS A 161 15.33 -26.25 -11.28
C LYS A 161 14.30 -26.22 -10.16
N ARG A 162 13.83 -27.38 -9.72
CA ARG A 162 12.76 -27.55 -8.71
C ARG A 162 12.93 -26.71 -7.41
N LYS A 163 14.18 -26.41 -7.01
CA LYS A 163 14.46 -25.68 -5.75
C LYS A 163 14.95 -24.25 -5.98
N VAL A 164 15.03 -23.81 -7.23
CA VAL A 164 15.47 -22.43 -7.56
C VAL A 164 14.30 -21.67 -8.13
N ARG A 165 13.95 -20.58 -7.48
CA ARG A 165 12.94 -19.66 -7.96
C ARG A 165 13.43 -18.22 -7.75
N ILE A 166 13.40 -17.44 -8.82
CA ILE A 166 13.67 -16.01 -8.81
C ILE A 166 12.47 -15.33 -9.46
N SER A 167 11.86 -14.41 -8.76
CA SER A 167 10.71 -13.65 -9.28
C SER A 167 10.95 -12.16 -9.08
N GLY A 168 10.92 -11.42 -10.16
CA GLY A 168 10.98 -9.96 -10.20
C GLY A 168 9.63 -9.39 -10.62
N ASN A 169 9.20 -8.34 -9.95
CA ASN A 169 8.06 -7.53 -10.34
C ASN A 169 8.53 -6.09 -10.44
N PHE A 170 8.11 -5.40 -11.49
CA PHE A 170 8.40 -3.99 -11.75
C PHE A 170 7.13 -3.32 -12.25
N ASN A 171 6.80 -2.18 -11.67
CA ASN A 171 5.68 -1.34 -12.08
C ASN A 171 6.16 0.09 -12.18
N ILE A 172 5.81 0.77 -13.26
CA ILE A 172 6.04 2.20 -13.46
C ILE A 172 4.74 2.84 -13.90
N PHE A 173 4.43 4.00 -13.33
CA PHE A 173 3.18 4.69 -13.62
C PHE A 173 3.34 6.21 -13.50
N ASN A 174 2.57 6.92 -14.28
CA ASN A 174 2.25 8.32 -14.06
C ASN A 174 0.98 8.42 -13.22
N SER A 175 0.96 9.30 -12.25
CA SER A 175 -0.21 9.60 -11.40
C SER A 175 -0.43 11.10 -11.38
N GLU A 176 -1.57 11.52 -11.91
CA GLU A 176 -2.03 12.90 -11.94
C GLU A 176 -3.23 13.03 -10.99
N THR A 177 -3.13 13.93 -10.02
CA THR A 177 -4.22 14.28 -9.11
C THR A 177 -4.65 15.70 -9.43
N ILE A 178 -5.96 15.92 -9.61
CA ILE A 178 -6.55 17.19 -9.99
C ILE A 178 -7.58 17.57 -8.93
N GLY A 179 -7.55 18.81 -8.48
CA GLY A 179 -8.52 19.33 -7.54
C GLY A 179 -8.06 20.60 -6.84
N SER A 180 -8.97 21.19 -6.08
CA SER A 180 -8.68 22.41 -5.30
C SER A 180 -9.35 22.32 -3.94
N PHE A 181 -8.79 23.05 -2.99
CA PHE A 181 -9.38 23.23 -1.67
C PHE A 181 -9.31 24.71 -1.28
N ASN A 182 -10.43 25.29 -0.88
CA ASN A 182 -10.55 26.72 -0.54
C ASN A 182 -9.99 27.64 -1.63
N GLY A 183 -10.17 27.30 -2.91
CA GLY A 183 -9.66 28.06 -4.04
C GLY A 183 -8.16 27.89 -4.34
N VAL A 184 -7.44 27.11 -3.55
CA VAL A 184 -6.03 26.78 -3.78
C VAL A 184 -5.95 25.52 -4.61
N PRO A 185 -5.30 25.53 -5.81
CA PRO A 185 -5.08 24.32 -6.59
C PRO A 185 -4.19 23.35 -5.83
N LEU A 186 -4.56 22.07 -5.84
CA LEU A 186 -3.82 20.97 -5.24
C LEU A 186 -3.40 19.93 -6.30
N ASP A 187 -3.26 20.40 -7.53
CA ASP A 187 -2.87 19.56 -8.65
C ASP A 187 -1.46 19.03 -8.46
N ARG A 188 -1.28 17.73 -8.70
CA ARG A 188 0.01 17.07 -8.59
C ARG A 188 0.15 15.99 -9.65
N GLU A 189 1.29 16.00 -10.32
CA GLU A 189 1.69 14.97 -11.24
C GLU A 189 3.02 14.37 -10.80
N ILE A 190 3.11 13.03 -10.82
CA ILE A 190 4.33 12.33 -10.45
C ILE A 190 4.47 11.03 -11.25
N VAL A 191 5.66 10.79 -11.77
CA VAL A 191 6.07 9.49 -12.25
C VAL A 191 6.70 8.72 -11.09
N SER A 192 6.13 7.58 -10.77
CA SER A 192 6.64 6.71 -9.71
C SER A 192 6.79 5.27 -10.21
N TRP A 193 7.60 4.50 -9.49
CA TRP A 193 7.80 3.10 -9.82
C TRP A 193 8.08 2.29 -8.56
N PHE A 194 7.76 1.01 -8.61
CA PHE A 194 8.22 0.09 -7.59
C PHE A 194 8.83 -1.16 -8.23
N ALA A 195 9.76 -1.76 -7.51
CA ALA A 195 10.38 -3.01 -7.90
C ALA A 195 10.40 -3.96 -6.71
N ARG A 196 10.11 -5.23 -6.96
CA ARG A 196 10.20 -6.29 -5.97
C ARG A 196 11.00 -7.46 -6.54
N LEU A 197 11.96 -7.95 -5.79
CA LEU A 197 12.73 -9.14 -6.11
C LEU A 197 12.55 -10.15 -4.98
N ASN A 198 12.13 -11.36 -5.33
CA ASN A 198 12.12 -12.50 -4.42
C ASN A 198 12.96 -13.61 -5.04
N SER A 199 13.87 -14.16 -4.28
CA SER A 199 14.64 -15.33 -4.73
C SER A 199 14.73 -16.39 -3.65
N SER A 200 14.71 -17.65 -4.09
CA SER A 200 14.92 -18.79 -3.24
C SER A 200 15.79 -19.81 -3.99
N PHE A 201 16.89 -20.21 -3.38
CA PHE A 201 17.83 -21.14 -3.98
C PHE A 201 18.62 -21.90 -2.91
N PRO A 202 19.04 -23.14 -3.20
CA PRO A 202 19.88 -23.91 -2.31
C PRO A 202 21.33 -23.46 -2.42
N LEU A 203 22.01 -23.39 -1.29
CA LEU A 203 23.46 -23.30 -1.17
C LEU A 203 24.05 -24.68 -0.83
N PRO A 204 25.38 -24.85 -0.92
CA PRO A 204 26.07 -26.01 -0.38
C PRO A 204 25.67 -26.32 1.07
N PHE A 205 25.94 -27.54 1.51
CA PHE A 205 25.64 -28.02 2.86
C PHE A 205 24.14 -28.08 3.24
N GLY A 206 23.24 -28.10 2.25
CA GLY A 206 21.78 -28.20 2.49
C GLY A 206 21.14 -26.93 3.07
N ILE A 207 21.76 -25.79 2.87
CA ILE A 207 21.23 -24.48 3.26
C ILE A 207 20.28 -24.01 2.15
N ASN A 208 19.07 -23.60 2.53
CA ASN A 208 18.13 -22.91 1.63
C ASN A 208 18.20 -21.40 1.93
N THR A 209 18.43 -20.63 0.89
CA THR A 209 18.54 -19.16 0.98
C THR A 209 17.29 -18.53 0.40
N GLN A 210 16.82 -17.48 1.06
CA GLN A 210 15.77 -16.60 0.57
C GLN A 210 16.27 -15.17 0.63
N LEU A 211 16.15 -14.44 -0.48
CA LEU A 211 16.45 -13.01 -0.55
C LEU A 211 15.23 -12.26 -1.02
N ARG A 212 14.96 -11.14 -0.42
CA ARG A 212 13.87 -10.22 -0.77
C ARG A 212 14.42 -8.82 -0.86
N GLY A 213 14.27 -8.21 -2.01
CA GLY A 213 14.51 -6.81 -2.27
C GLY A 213 13.20 -6.11 -2.62
N PHE A 214 13.08 -4.89 -2.21
CA PHE A 214 11.91 -4.09 -2.44
C PHE A 214 12.30 -2.62 -2.55
N TYR A 215 11.82 -1.94 -3.58
CA TYR A 215 11.95 -0.50 -3.77
C TYR A 215 10.58 0.10 -4.05
N PHE A 216 10.24 1.12 -3.31
CA PHE A 216 9.16 2.05 -3.62
C PHE A 216 9.74 3.37 -4.06
N GLY A 217 9.31 3.86 -5.22
CA GLY A 217 9.64 5.18 -5.72
C GLY A 217 9.04 6.32 -4.91
N PRO A 218 9.40 7.55 -5.24
CA PRO A 218 8.82 8.73 -4.62
C PRO A 218 7.33 8.81 -4.91
N ARG A 219 6.59 9.45 -4.00
CA ARG A 219 5.15 9.65 -4.11
C ARG A 219 4.82 11.08 -3.74
N ALA A 220 3.82 11.61 -4.38
CA ALA A 220 3.23 12.89 -4.04
C ALA A 220 1.71 12.73 -3.89
N ASN A 221 1.16 13.41 -2.93
CA ASN A 221 -0.27 13.71 -2.84
C ASN A 221 -0.45 15.24 -2.86
N ALA A 222 -1.65 15.72 -2.54
CA ALA A 222 -1.99 17.14 -2.62
C ALA A 222 -0.95 18.10 -1.98
N GLN A 223 -0.42 17.76 -0.81
CA GLN A 223 0.47 18.63 -0.03
C GLN A 223 1.75 17.95 0.43
N THR A 224 1.89 16.62 0.26
CA THR A 224 3.01 15.87 0.82
C THR A 224 3.75 15.13 -0.27
N GLU A 225 5.07 15.29 -0.30
CA GLU A 225 5.98 14.50 -1.10
C GLU A 225 6.74 13.52 -0.20
N SER A 226 6.82 12.27 -0.61
CA SER A 226 7.55 11.22 0.09
C SER A 226 8.69 10.70 -0.78
N LYS A 227 9.88 10.57 -0.20
CA LYS A 227 11.04 10.00 -0.89
C LYS A 227 10.89 8.49 -1.07
N GLY A 228 11.57 7.95 -2.06
CA GLY A 228 11.62 6.51 -2.29
C GLY A 228 12.27 5.75 -1.12
N ILE A 229 11.85 4.50 -0.94
CA ILE A 229 12.32 3.59 0.11
C ILE A 229 12.84 2.33 -0.56
N ILE A 230 14.05 1.90 -0.19
CA ILE A 230 14.60 0.61 -0.56
C ILE A 230 14.78 -0.26 0.68
N THR A 231 14.41 -1.54 0.61
CA THR A 231 14.67 -2.50 1.68
C THR A 231 15.23 -3.78 1.11
N PHE A 232 16.13 -4.41 1.86
CA PHE A 232 16.69 -5.70 1.51
C PHE A 232 16.71 -6.61 2.73
N SER A 233 16.25 -7.85 2.57
CA SER A 233 16.14 -8.82 3.64
C SER A 233 16.58 -10.19 3.14
N GLY A 234 17.12 -11.01 4.04
CA GLY A 234 17.60 -12.34 3.73
C GLY A 234 17.27 -13.35 4.81
N ALA A 235 17.17 -14.61 4.43
CA ALA A 235 17.04 -15.72 5.36
C ALA A 235 17.83 -16.94 4.88
N LEU A 236 18.46 -17.63 5.83
CA LEU A 236 19.15 -18.89 5.65
C LEU A 236 18.42 -19.95 6.49
N ASN A 237 18.08 -21.07 5.87
CA ASN A 237 17.39 -22.16 6.55
C ASN A 237 18.16 -23.45 6.31
N LYS A 238 18.47 -24.17 7.38
CA LYS A 238 19.14 -25.48 7.32
C LYS A 238 18.33 -26.53 8.04
N SER A 239 17.96 -27.58 7.30
CA SER A 239 17.39 -28.80 7.90
C SER A 239 18.48 -29.68 8.46
N MET A 240 18.25 -30.23 9.63
CA MET A 240 19.18 -31.13 10.36
C MET A 240 18.41 -32.34 10.91
N PHE A 241 19.17 -33.37 11.35
CA PHE A 241 18.62 -34.57 11.98
C PHE A 241 17.53 -35.27 11.14
N LYS A 242 17.79 -35.47 9.84
CA LYS A 242 16.83 -36.08 8.87
C LYS A 242 15.50 -35.31 8.85
N ASP A 243 15.57 -33.96 8.77
CA ASP A 243 14.45 -33.01 8.78
C ASP A 243 13.67 -32.89 10.10
N LYS A 244 14.15 -33.49 11.19
CA LYS A 244 13.51 -33.31 12.51
C LYS A 244 13.80 -31.94 13.12
N ALA A 245 14.88 -31.28 12.74
CA ALA A 245 15.17 -29.92 13.21
C ALA A 245 15.40 -28.98 12.04
N THR A 246 15.08 -27.71 12.25
CA THR A 246 15.36 -26.61 11.32
C THR A 246 16.02 -25.48 12.07
N LEU A 247 17.14 -25.03 11.56
CA LEU A 247 17.84 -23.83 12.00
C LEU A 247 17.57 -22.74 10.97
N SER A 248 17.09 -21.59 11.41
CA SER A 248 16.78 -20.43 10.58
C SER A 248 17.49 -19.19 11.11
N PHE A 249 18.12 -18.45 10.22
CA PHE A 249 18.67 -17.13 10.48
C PHE A 249 18.05 -16.16 9.50
N ARG A 250 17.41 -15.10 9.99
CA ARG A 250 16.79 -14.04 9.18
C ARG A 250 17.34 -12.70 9.56
N VAL A 251 17.61 -11.89 8.55
CA VAL A 251 17.95 -10.47 8.68
C VAL A 251 16.93 -9.67 7.89
N SER A 252 16.25 -8.75 8.55
CA SER A 252 15.31 -7.82 7.93
C SER A 252 15.95 -6.44 7.84
N ASP A 253 15.73 -5.76 6.71
CA ASP A 253 16.27 -4.42 6.42
C ASP A 253 17.79 -4.33 6.62
N ILE A 254 18.56 -5.18 5.89
CA ILE A 254 20.02 -5.28 5.97
C ILE A 254 20.70 -3.92 5.76
N LEU A 255 20.11 -3.06 4.93
CA LEU A 255 20.63 -1.74 4.59
C LEU A 255 20.26 -0.65 5.61
N ASN A 256 19.44 -0.96 6.63
CA ASN A 256 18.90 0.02 7.58
C ASN A 256 18.26 1.23 6.88
N SER A 257 17.54 0.97 5.81
CA SER A 257 17.00 1.98 4.89
C SER A 257 15.48 2.10 4.92
N SER A 258 14.80 1.30 5.75
CA SER A 258 13.34 1.34 5.93
C SER A 258 12.93 2.58 6.74
N ARG A 259 13.16 3.75 6.15
CA ARG A 259 12.83 5.06 6.72
C ARG A 259 11.92 5.82 5.78
N ARG A 260 10.80 6.25 6.29
CA ARG A 260 9.92 7.16 5.58
C ARG A 260 10.41 8.59 5.76
N LYS A 261 10.68 9.26 4.67
CA LYS A 261 11.04 10.68 4.61
C LYS A 261 9.99 11.40 3.79
N SER A 262 9.31 12.36 4.38
CA SER A 262 8.29 13.13 3.69
C SER A 262 8.37 14.60 4.05
N THR A 263 8.02 15.44 3.08
CA THR A 263 7.88 16.89 3.25
C THR A 263 6.44 17.25 2.96
N THR A 264 5.77 17.85 3.93
CA THR A 264 4.45 18.46 3.75
C THR A 264 4.64 19.96 3.64
N GLU A 265 4.09 20.55 2.59
CA GLU A 265 4.23 21.96 2.28
C GLU A 265 2.86 22.57 1.98
N THR A 266 2.57 23.67 2.66
CA THR A 266 1.40 24.52 2.45
C THR A 266 1.88 25.96 2.29
N ASN A 267 0.98 26.90 2.07
CA ASN A 267 1.32 28.32 2.03
C ASN A 267 1.87 28.83 3.38
N ASP A 268 1.49 28.19 4.50
CA ASP A 268 1.71 28.68 5.85
C ASP A 268 2.83 27.97 6.58
N PHE A 269 3.20 26.75 6.15
CA PHE A 269 4.27 25.99 6.80
C PHE A 269 4.90 24.94 5.88
N ARG A 270 6.10 24.54 6.26
CA ARG A 270 6.82 23.40 5.70
C ARG A 270 7.28 22.47 6.80
N ASN A 271 6.87 21.20 6.74
CA ASN A 271 7.21 20.19 7.72
C ASN A 271 7.97 19.03 7.07
N TYR A 272 9.16 18.74 7.58
CA TYR A 272 9.92 17.55 7.21
C TYR A 272 9.77 16.48 8.28
N THR A 273 9.37 15.28 7.86
CA THR A 273 9.21 14.14 8.76
C THR A 273 10.11 12.99 8.32
N GLU A 274 10.90 12.47 9.25
CA GLU A 274 11.61 11.21 9.09
C GLU A 274 11.11 10.22 10.14
N PHE A 275 10.62 9.06 9.69
CA PHE A 275 10.08 8.04 10.56
C PHE A 275 10.62 6.66 10.20
N GLN A 276 11.17 5.96 11.21
CA GLN A 276 11.67 4.60 11.08
C GLN A 276 10.87 3.68 12.00
N TRP A 277 10.08 2.77 11.40
CA TRP A 277 9.25 1.81 12.16
C TRP A 277 10.07 0.81 12.95
N ARG A 278 11.13 0.30 12.35
CA ARG A 278 11.99 -0.72 12.95
C ARG A 278 13.42 -0.54 12.49
N GLN A 279 14.34 -0.79 13.37
CA GLN A 279 15.75 -0.98 13.04
C GLN A 279 15.96 -2.37 12.42
N PRO A 280 17.12 -2.63 11.78
CA PRO A 280 17.48 -3.96 11.31
C PRO A 280 17.25 -5.01 12.39
N THR A 281 16.56 -6.07 12.03
CA THR A 281 16.21 -7.13 12.98
C THR A 281 16.89 -8.42 12.58
N TYR A 282 17.58 -9.04 13.53
CA TYR A 282 18.25 -10.32 13.40
C TYR A 282 17.46 -11.35 14.19
N VAL A 283 16.96 -12.39 13.53
CA VAL A 283 16.16 -13.44 14.17
C VAL A 283 16.85 -14.78 13.95
N PHE A 284 17.19 -15.43 15.04
CA PHE A 284 17.70 -16.80 15.06
C PHE A 284 16.62 -17.72 15.61
N THR A 285 16.23 -18.76 14.88
CA THR A 285 15.17 -19.67 15.26
C THR A 285 15.66 -21.11 15.14
N PHE A 286 15.53 -21.87 16.21
CA PHE A 286 15.71 -23.33 16.21
C PHE A 286 14.36 -24.00 16.45
N THR A 287 13.95 -24.86 15.53
CA THR A 287 12.71 -25.61 15.61
C THR A 287 13.03 -27.10 15.62
N TYR A 288 12.60 -27.82 16.67
CA TYR A 288 12.69 -29.26 16.74
C TYR A 288 11.30 -29.88 16.77
N ARG A 289 11.04 -30.87 15.88
CA ARG A 289 9.74 -31.52 15.72
C ARG A 289 9.74 -32.84 16.45
N ILE A 290 8.84 -32.98 17.42
CA ILE A 290 8.66 -34.17 18.22
C ILE A 290 7.34 -34.82 17.79
N ASN A 291 7.34 -36.11 17.51
CA ASN A 291 6.13 -36.91 17.18
C ASN A 291 5.29 -36.43 16.00
N GLU A 292 5.92 -35.90 14.95
CA GLU A 292 5.22 -35.51 13.72
C GLU A 292 4.76 -36.74 12.93
N ARG A 293 3.45 -36.92 12.69
CA ARG A 293 2.90 -37.94 11.82
C ARG A 293 3.27 -37.67 10.36
N LYS A 294 3.60 -38.74 9.58
CA LYS A 294 4.01 -38.64 8.16
C LYS A 294 3.03 -37.85 7.27
N ASN A 295 1.74 -37.85 7.60
CA ASN A 295 0.71 -37.09 6.85
C ASN A 295 0.76 -35.58 7.05
N ASP A 296 1.24 -35.11 8.20
CA ASP A 296 1.33 -33.67 8.49
C ASP A 296 2.46 -33.00 7.72
N ARG A 297 3.50 -33.73 7.33
CA ARG A 297 4.59 -33.22 6.48
C ARG A 297 4.11 -32.76 5.09
N ARG A 298 3.12 -33.45 4.50
CA ARG A 298 2.54 -33.07 3.20
C ARG A 298 1.63 -31.84 3.32
N ARG A 299 0.99 -31.64 4.45
CA ARG A 299 0.06 -30.55 4.73
C ARG A 299 0.82 -29.27 5.11
N ASN A 300 1.87 -29.36 5.91
CA ASN A 300 2.73 -28.22 6.30
C ASN A 300 3.70 -27.81 5.17
N GLY A 301 4.07 -28.68 4.25
CA GLY A 301 4.83 -28.33 3.04
C GLY A 301 4.00 -27.58 1.98
N ARG A 302 2.66 -27.57 2.13
CA ARG A 302 1.70 -26.69 1.44
C ARG A 302 1.21 -25.57 2.36
N GLY A 303 1.95 -25.30 3.43
CA GLY A 303 1.66 -24.23 4.36
C GLY A 303 1.47 -22.94 3.60
N ASN A 304 0.25 -22.49 3.62
CA ASN A 304 -0.23 -21.18 3.34
C ASN A 304 0.83 -20.14 3.70
N TYR A 305 1.56 -19.67 2.72
CA TYR A 305 2.04 -18.31 2.70
C TYR A 305 0.84 -17.42 2.33
N ASN A 306 -0.19 -17.42 3.15
CA ASN A 306 -0.93 -16.23 3.41
C ASN A 306 0.05 -15.35 4.21
N GLY A 307 0.98 -14.74 3.48
CA GLY A 307 1.49 -13.48 3.93
C GLY A 307 0.26 -12.62 4.12
N GLY A 308 -0.07 -12.32 5.37
CA GLY A 308 -0.93 -11.21 5.65
C GLY A 308 -0.35 -10.09 4.80
N GLU A 309 -1.10 -9.68 3.82
CA GLU A 309 -1.02 -8.35 3.29
C GLU A 309 -1.40 -7.48 4.48
N ASP A 310 -0.41 -7.24 5.38
CA ASP A 310 -0.32 -5.96 6.03
C ASP A 310 -0.13 -5.01 4.84
N GLU A 311 -1.24 -4.68 4.20
CA GLU A 311 -1.35 -3.48 3.40
C GLU A 311 -0.84 -2.37 4.32
N ALA A 312 0.42 -2.03 4.13
CA ALA A 312 0.97 -0.80 4.64
C ALA A 312 0.16 0.28 3.93
N GLU A 313 -0.96 0.63 4.57
CA GLU A 313 -1.77 1.76 4.20
C GLU A 313 -0.93 3.02 4.44
N PHE A 314 -0.45 3.53 3.35
CA PHE A 314 0.16 4.84 3.23
C PHE A 314 -0.83 5.84 2.63
#